data_b1b59e4a9a87ae20dbab806213050382
#
_entry.id   b1b59e4a9a87ae20dbab806213050382
#
_cell.length_a   1.000
_cell.length_b   1.000
_cell.length_c   1.000
_cell.angle_alpha   90.00
_cell.angle_beta   90.00
_cell.angle_gamma   90.00
#
_symmetry.space_group_name_H-M   'P 1'
#
loop_
_entity.id
_entity.type
_entity.pdbx_description
1 polymer ?
#
loop_
_entity_poly.entity_id
_entity_poly.type
_entity_poly.pdbx_seq_one_letter_code
_entity_poly.pdbx_strand_id
1 'polypeptide(L)'
;IPTAICITEGIPTLDMIKVKSYLQKSTTKLIGPNCPGVISVAERARAGIMPVDVYTPGNVGVISRSGTLVYESVDQLTRLGIGQSSSVGVGGDPIIGTSQQEALALFEQDTETAAVVLIGEIGGTAEQEAAEYIKEMSKPVVSFIAGATAPPGRRMGHAGAIIAGKAGTATAKQTALRNAGATVVESPSRIGETMLEVLQSEGLT
;
A
#
# COMPACT_ATOMS: atom_id res chain seq x y z
N ILE A 1 -20.92 7.98 -9.04
CA ILE A 1 -19.92 6.93 -9.35
C ILE A 1 -19.38 6.40 -8.03
N PRO A 2 -19.48 5.09 -7.74
CA PRO A 2 -19.02 4.52 -6.46
C PRO A 2 -17.51 4.63 -6.25
N THR A 3 -16.73 4.40 -7.31
CA THR A 3 -15.26 4.43 -7.25
C THR A 3 -14.69 5.24 -8.41
N ALA A 4 -13.72 6.09 -8.11
CA ALA A 4 -12.94 6.86 -9.08
C ALA A 4 -11.45 6.51 -8.92
N ILE A 5 -10.75 6.27 -10.03
CA ILE A 5 -9.32 6.02 -10.04
C ILE A 5 -8.64 7.20 -10.72
N CYS A 6 -7.74 7.87 -10.01
CA CYS A 6 -6.95 8.99 -10.55
C CYS A 6 -5.49 8.58 -10.66
N ILE A 7 -5.04 8.25 -11.86
CA ILE A 7 -3.64 7.88 -12.13
C ILE A 7 -2.73 9.11 -12.31
N THR A 8 -3.31 10.29 -12.49
CA THR A 8 -2.61 11.53 -12.82
C THR A 8 -1.63 11.93 -11.72
N GLU A 9 -0.39 12.19 -12.09
CA GLU A 9 0.62 12.86 -11.27
C GLU A 9 0.58 14.38 -11.50
N GLY A 10 0.99 15.17 -10.48
CA GLY A 10 1.15 16.60 -10.60
C GLY A 10 -0.11 17.42 -10.33
N ILE A 11 -1.12 16.84 -9.74
CA ILE A 11 -2.29 17.60 -9.28
C ILE A 11 -1.85 18.52 -8.12
N PRO A 12 -2.14 19.84 -8.19
CA PRO A 12 -1.77 20.74 -7.11
C PRO A 12 -2.38 20.35 -5.77
N THR A 13 -1.58 20.37 -4.71
CA THR A 13 -2.01 20.00 -3.36
C THR A 13 -3.27 20.77 -2.90
N LEU A 14 -3.35 22.06 -3.22
CA LEU A 14 -4.53 22.89 -2.89
C LEU A 14 -5.81 22.42 -3.59
N ASP A 15 -5.70 21.88 -4.79
CA ASP A 15 -6.86 21.34 -5.50
C ASP A 15 -7.28 19.99 -4.90
N MET A 16 -6.32 19.17 -4.48
CA MET A 16 -6.62 17.92 -3.77
C MET A 16 -7.29 18.15 -2.41
N ILE A 17 -6.97 19.25 -1.71
CA ILE A 17 -7.70 19.64 -0.49
C ILE A 17 -9.18 19.90 -0.81
N LYS A 18 -9.48 20.63 -1.88
CA LYS A 18 -10.86 20.88 -2.34
C LYS A 18 -11.57 19.58 -2.71
N VAL A 19 -10.89 18.70 -3.48
CA VAL A 19 -11.41 17.38 -3.85
C VAL A 19 -11.75 16.57 -2.61
N LYS A 20 -10.82 16.48 -1.64
CA LYS A 20 -11.04 15.73 -0.40
C LYS A 20 -12.22 16.28 0.41
N SER A 21 -12.36 17.60 0.50
CA SER A 21 -13.52 18.25 1.14
C SER A 21 -14.83 17.93 0.42
N TYR A 22 -14.83 17.86 -0.91
CA TYR A 22 -16.01 17.45 -1.67
C TYR A 22 -16.37 15.98 -1.42
N LEU A 23 -15.35 15.10 -1.41
CA LEU A 23 -15.53 13.65 -1.22
C LEU A 23 -16.09 13.30 0.16
N GLN A 24 -15.83 14.11 1.21
CA GLN A 24 -16.44 13.91 2.53
C GLN A 24 -17.98 13.95 2.51
N LYS A 25 -18.57 14.57 1.50
CA LYS A 25 -20.02 14.70 1.30
C LYS A 25 -20.53 13.75 0.21
N SER A 26 -19.68 12.86 -0.29
CA SER A 26 -19.97 11.94 -1.40
C SER A 26 -19.81 10.49 -0.93
N THR A 27 -20.50 9.59 -1.59
CA THR A 27 -20.29 8.13 -1.45
C THR A 27 -19.17 7.60 -2.34
N THR A 28 -18.58 8.48 -3.18
CA THR A 28 -17.49 8.10 -4.09
C THR A 28 -16.18 7.85 -3.32
N LYS A 29 -15.59 6.68 -3.50
CA LYS A 29 -14.22 6.39 -3.08
C LYS A 29 -13.25 6.84 -4.18
N LEU A 30 -12.25 7.64 -3.82
CA LEU A 30 -11.17 8.04 -4.74
C LEU A 30 -9.91 7.26 -4.40
N ILE A 31 -9.30 6.62 -5.40
CA ILE A 31 -7.97 5.99 -5.30
C ILE A 31 -6.99 6.83 -6.12
N GLY A 32 -5.84 7.14 -5.53
CA GLY A 32 -4.91 8.15 -6.05
C GLY A 32 -5.18 9.55 -5.49
N PRO A 33 -4.61 10.60 -6.09
CA PRO A 33 -3.88 10.65 -7.37
C PRO A 33 -2.49 10.02 -7.35
N ASN A 34 -1.80 10.07 -8.50
CA ASN A 34 -0.44 9.54 -8.68
C ASN A 34 -0.36 8.07 -8.25
N CYS A 35 -1.23 7.24 -8.82
CA CYS A 35 -1.34 5.83 -8.49
C CYS A 35 -1.43 4.94 -9.74
N PRO A 36 -1.08 3.66 -9.64
CA PRO A 36 -1.23 2.72 -10.75
C PRO A 36 -2.66 2.18 -10.89
N GLY A 37 -3.53 2.44 -9.94
CA GLY A 37 -4.90 1.96 -9.92
C GLY A 37 -5.14 0.76 -9.01
N VAL A 38 -6.06 -0.10 -9.41
CA VAL A 38 -6.52 -1.28 -8.67
C VAL A 38 -6.64 -2.49 -9.59
N ILE A 39 -6.32 -3.67 -9.07
CA ILE A 39 -6.67 -4.97 -9.67
C ILE A 39 -7.40 -5.81 -8.61
N SER A 40 -8.52 -6.41 -9.00
CA SER A 40 -9.13 -7.56 -8.34
C SER A 40 -8.85 -8.79 -9.21
N VAL A 41 -8.05 -9.73 -8.69
CA VAL A 41 -7.52 -10.82 -9.50
C VAL A 41 -8.59 -11.88 -9.75
N ALA A 42 -9.32 -12.27 -8.71
CA ALA A 42 -10.40 -13.25 -8.81
C ALA A 42 -11.50 -12.78 -9.79
N GLU A 43 -11.88 -11.51 -9.71
CA GLU A 43 -12.91 -10.91 -10.57
C GLU A 43 -12.38 -10.56 -11.99
N ARG A 44 -11.07 -10.73 -12.24
CA ARG A 44 -10.41 -10.34 -13.50
C ARG A 44 -10.71 -8.88 -13.89
N ALA A 45 -10.79 -8.02 -12.89
CA ALA A 45 -11.13 -6.62 -13.05
C ALA A 45 -9.92 -5.73 -12.78
N ARG A 46 -9.66 -4.77 -13.69
CA ARG A 46 -8.60 -3.77 -13.57
C ARG A 46 -9.15 -2.39 -13.85
N ALA A 47 -8.85 -1.45 -12.96
CA ALA A 47 -9.07 -0.03 -13.18
C ALA A 47 -7.76 0.72 -12.96
N GLY A 48 -7.13 1.21 -14.03
CA GLY A 48 -5.81 1.85 -14.02
C GLY A 48 -4.83 1.21 -15.00
N ILE A 49 -3.53 1.27 -14.70
CA ILE A 49 -2.42 0.93 -15.61
C ILE A 49 -1.55 -0.23 -15.12
N MET A 50 -1.96 -0.95 -14.06
CA MET A 50 -1.19 -2.10 -13.56
C MET A 50 -1.05 -3.17 -14.65
N PRO A 51 0.16 -3.75 -14.86
CA PRO A 51 0.34 -4.91 -15.74
C PRO A 51 -0.42 -6.11 -15.18
N VAL A 52 -1.05 -6.92 -16.03
CA VAL A 52 -1.83 -8.07 -15.59
C VAL A 52 -1.02 -9.37 -15.60
N ASP A 53 0.05 -9.41 -16.35
CA ASP A 53 0.80 -10.63 -16.66
C ASP A 53 1.56 -11.22 -15.46
N VAL A 54 1.80 -10.39 -14.42
CA VAL A 54 2.51 -10.81 -13.20
C VAL A 54 1.57 -11.36 -12.12
N TYR A 55 0.26 -11.23 -12.30
CA TYR A 55 -0.73 -11.63 -11.30
C TYR A 55 -1.21 -13.06 -11.45
N THR A 56 -1.41 -13.74 -10.32
CA THR A 56 -2.03 -15.06 -10.23
C THR A 56 -3.11 -15.03 -9.15
N PRO A 57 -4.28 -15.64 -9.35
CA PRO A 57 -5.32 -15.70 -8.32
C PRO A 57 -4.82 -16.38 -7.04
N GLY A 58 -5.15 -15.79 -5.89
CA GLY A 58 -4.80 -16.29 -4.57
C GLY A 58 -5.35 -15.39 -3.46
N ASN A 59 -4.70 -15.38 -2.31
CA ASN A 59 -5.24 -14.82 -1.08
C ASN A 59 -4.39 -13.71 -0.43
N VAL A 60 -3.39 -13.16 -1.12
CA VAL A 60 -2.58 -12.06 -0.57
C VAL A 60 -3.03 -10.73 -1.17
N GLY A 61 -3.46 -9.80 -0.31
CA GLY A 61 -3.72 -8.40 -0.67
C GLY A 61 -2.44 -7.58 -0.76
N VAL A 62 -2.37 -6.61 -1.67
CA VAL A 62 -1.20 -5.72 -1.80
C VAL A 62 -1.63 -4.26 -1.77
N ILE A 63 -1.07 -3.48 -0.85
CA ILE A 63 -1.26 -2.03 -0.74
C ILE A 63 0.08 -1.33 -0.93
N SER A 64 0.15 -0.35 -1.82
CA SER A 64 1.40 0.39 -2.02
C SER A 64 1.19 1.85 -2.40
N ARG A 65 2.10 2.71 -1.95
CA ARG A 65 2.25 4.06 -2.48
C ARG A 65 2.96 4.08 -3.83
N SER A 66 3.85 3.12 -4.07
CA SER A 66 4.66 3.01 -5.29
C SER A 66 4.06 2.00 -6.27
N GLY A 67 3.82 2.43 -7.51
CA GLY A 67 3.41 1.52 -8.59
C GLY A 67 4.44 0.44 -8.89
N THR A 68 5.71 0.82 -9.01
CA THR A 68 6.80 -0.12 -9.32
C THR A 68 6.95 -1.19 -8.25
N LEU A 69 6.88 -0.82 -6.97
CA LEU A 69 7.01 -1.78 -5.88
C LEU A 69 5.79 -2.71 -5.75
N VAL A 70 4.59 -2.30 -6.23
CA VAL A 70 3.48 -3.25 -6.39
C VAL A 70 3.91 -4.39 -7.31
N TYR A 71 4.39 -4.05 -8.49
CA TYR A 71 4.72 -5.05 -9.52
C TYR A 71 5.86 -5.97 -9.07
N GLU A 72 6.87 -5.40 -8.43
CA GLU A 72 8.00 -6.14 -7.87
C GLU A 72 7.54 -7.15 -6.81
N SER A 73 6.71 -6.72 -5.86
CA SER A 73 6.22 -7.60 -4.80
C SER A 73 5.29 -8.69 -5.34
N VAL A 74 4.41 -8.35 -6.27
CA VAL A 74 3.51 -9.30 -6.92
C VAL A 74 4.28 -10.35 -7.72
N ASP A 75 5.31 -9.96 -8.48
CA ASP A 75 6.17 -10.90 -9.22
C ASP A 75 6.89 -11.86 -8.27
N GLN A 76 7.43 -11.37 -7.15
CA GLN A 76 8.04 -12.22 -6.12
C GLN A 76 7.05 -13.25 -5.56
N LEU A 77 5.85 -12.79 -5.18
CA LEU A 77 4.80 -13.67 -4.66
C LEU A 77 4.40 -14.73 -5.68
N THR A 78 4.15 -14.32 -6.92
CA THR A 78 3.73 -15.22 -8.01
C THR A 78 4.79 -16.28 -8.32
N ARG A 79 6.09 -15.92 -8.34
CA ARG A 79 7.19 -16.88 -8.52
C ARG A 79 7.31 -17.90 -7.41
N LEU A 80 6.86 -17.56 -6.21
CA LEU A 80 6.80 -18.47 -5.05
C LEU A 80 5.49 -19.29 -4.98
N GLY A 81 4.62 -19.16 -6.00
CA GLY A 81 3.32 -19.83 -6.02
C GLY A 81 2.27 -19.19 -5.12
N ILE A 82 2.52 -17.96 -4.65
CA ILE A 82 1.58 -17.19 -3.83
C ILE A 82 0.78 -16.27 -4.75
N GLY A 83 -0.53 -16.50 -4.82
CA GLY A 83 -1.43 -15.67 -5.62
C GLY A 83 -1.95 -14.46 -4.83
N GLN A 84 -2.55 -13.53 -5.56
CA GLN A 84 -3.09 -12.30 -4.99
C GLN A 84 -4.62 -12.27 -5.08
N SER A 85 -5.27 -11.74 -4.04
CA SER A 85 -6.71 -11.41 -4.07
C SER A 85 -6.93 -10.11 -4.84
N SER A 86 -6.33 -9.04 -4.35
CA SER A 86 -6.40 -7.71 -4.95
C SER A 86 -5.13 -6.90 -4.71
N SER A 87 -4.89 -5.90 -5.57
CA SER A 87 -3.83 -4.91 -5.35
C SER A 87 -4.38 -3.50 -5.49
N VAL A 88 -3.99 -2.64 -4.56
CA VAL A 88 -4.40 -1.23 -4.51
C VAL A 88 -3.18 -0.33 -4.45
N GLY A 89 -2.99 0.47 -5.49
CA GLY A 89 -2.04 1.57 -5.46
C GLY A 89 -2.71 2.81 -4.91
N VAL A 90 -2.36 3.23 -3.70
CA VAL A 90 -3.01 4.38 -3.05
C VAL A 90 -2.46 5.72 -3.53
N GLY A 91 -1.26 5.74 -4.09
CA GLY A 91 -0.63 6.93 -4.67
C GLY A 91 0.49 7.55 -3.82
N GLY A 92 1.38 8.28 -4.51
CA GLY A 92 2.59 8.90 -3.95
C GLY A 92 2.44 10.39 -3.60
N ASP A 93 1.27 10.98 -3.77
CA ASP A 93 1.03 12.39 -3.46
C ASP A 93 0.82 12.63 -1.96
N PRO A 94 1.07 13.86 -1.46
CA PRO A 94 0.87 14.20 -0.05
C PRO A 94 -0.60 14.07 0.41
N ILE A 95 -1.54 14.33 -0.50
CA ILE A 95 -2.98 14.23 -0.25
C ILE A 95 -3.57 13.26 -1.28
N ILE A 96 -4.02 12.12 -0.77
CA ILE A 96 -4.64 11.04 -1.56
C ILE A 96 -6.10 10.84 -1.12
N GLY A 97 -6.87 10.20 -1.97
CA GLY A 97 -8.28 9.86 -1.71
C GLY A 97 -8.41 8.81 -0.61
N THR A 98 -8.05 7.59 -0.92
CA THR A 98 -8.07 6.44 0.01
C THR A 98 -6.71 6.27 0.68
N SER A 99 -6.67 6.26 2.00
CA SER A 99 -5.45 6.05 2.79
C SER A 99 -5.05 4.57 2.86
N GLN A 100 -3.81 4.30 3.32
CA GLN A 100 -3.36 2.93 3.61
C GLN A 100 -4.22 2.28 4.70
N GLN A 101 -4.60 3.02 5.75
CA GLN A 101 -5.48 2.54 6.81
C GLN A 101 -6.85 2.14 6.27
N GLU A 102 -7.47 2.96 5.41
CA GLU A 102 -8.76 2.65 4.78
C GLU A 102 -8.66 1.42 3.86
N ALA A 103 -7.55 1.26 3.14
CA ALA A 103 -7.31 0.08 2.31
C ALA A 103 -7.11 -1.19 3.16
N LEU A 104 -6.37 -1.11 4.27
CA LEU A 104 -6.23 -2.22 5.23
C LEU A 104 -7.60 -2.65 5.79
N ALA A 105 -8.46 -1.68 6.13
CA ALA A 105 -9.80 -1.98 6.63
C ALA A 105 -10.68 -2.72 5.61
N LEU A 106 -10.50 -2.43 4.32
CA LEU A 106 -11.18 -3.17 3.25
C LEU A 106 -10.63 -4.60 3.13
N PHE A 107 -9.32 -4.79 3.19
CA PHE A 107 -8.71 -6.11 3.16
C PHE A 107 -9.02 -6.94 4.41
N GLU A 108 -9.15 -6.33 5.58
CA GLU A 108 -9.57 -7.04 6.80
C GLU A 108 -10.97 -7.65 6.65
N GLN A 109 -11.88 -6.93 5.99
CA GLN A 109 -13.26 -7.38 5.74
C GLN A 109 -13.39 -8.34 4.56
N ASP A 110 -12.40 -8.39 3.67
CA ASP A 110 -12.41 -9.23 2.49
C ASP A 110 -12.14 -10.69 2.83
N THR A 111 -13.12 -11.57 2.61
CA THR A 111 -13.03 -13.00 2.91
C THR A 111 -12.06 -13.75 1.99
N GLU A 112 -11.70 -13.20 0.84
CA GLU A 112 -10.74 -13.79 -0.10
C GLU A 112 -9.29 -13.44 0.26
N THR A 113 -9.07 -12.44 1.12
CA THR A 113 -7.74 -12.02 1.56
C THR A 113 -7.38 -12.69 2.90
N ALA A 114 -6.27 -13.40 2.95
CA ALA A 114 -5.74 -14.03 4.16
C ALA A 114 -4.58 -13.25 4.79
N ALA A 115 -3.79 -12.54 4.01
CA ALA A 115 -2.65 -11.75 4.47
C ALA A 115 -2.47 -10.51 3.59
N VAL A 116 -1.72 -9.51 4.05
CA VAL A 116 -1.52 -8.24 3.32
C VAL A 116 -0.05 -7.86 3.23
N VAL A 117 0.39 -7.45 2.04
CA VAL A 117 1.65 -6.71 1.83
C VAL A 117 1.34 -5.22 1.89
N LEU A 118 2.02 -4.49 2.77
CA LEU A 118 1.92 -3.03 2.90
C LEU A 118 3.24 -2.37 2.55
N ILE A 119 3.26 -1.61 1.46
CA ILE A 119 4.44 -0.90 1.00
C ILE A 119 4.24 0.61 1.18
N GLY A 120 5.06 1.17 2.06
CA GLY A 120 5.11 2.59 2.35
C GLY A 120 6.41 3.23 1.88
N GLU A 121 6.56 4.49 2.21
CA GLU A 121 7.75 5.28 1.90
C GLU A 121 7.98 6.36 2.96
N ILE A 122 9.12 7.01 2.89
CA ILE A 122 9.43 8.18 3.73
C ILE A 122 8.45 9.33 3.48
N GLY A 123 8.32 10.22 4.47
CA GLY A 123 7.46 11.41 4.42
C GLY A 123 6.05 11.16 5.00
N GLY A 124 5.49 12.21 5.59
CA GLY A 124 4.19 12.14 6.26
C GLY A 124 4.10 11.11 7.40
N THR A 125 2.88 10.75 7.78
CA THR A 125 2.55 9.86 8.91
C THR A 125 1.60 8.71 8.54
N ALA A 126 1.33 8.50 7.26
CA ALA A 126 0.32 7.53 6.80
C ALA A 126 0.59 6.09 7.28
N GLU A 127 1.86 5.68 7.36
CA GLU A 127 2.23 4.34 7.81
C GLU A 127 2.11 4.17 9.32
N GLN A 128 2.24 5.25 10.10
CA GLN A 128 1.95 5.22 11.54
C GLN A 128 0.43 5.12 11.78
N GLU A 129 -0.38 5.82 10.99
CA GLU A 129 -1.84 5.71 11.04
C GLU A 129 -2.30 4.30 10.64
N ALA A 130 -1.67 3.73 9.60
CA ALA A 130 -1.86 2.34 9.23
C ALA A 130 -1.46 1.37 10.36
N ALA A 131 -0.33 1.64 11.05
CA ALA A 131 0.15 0.82 12.16
C ALA A 131 -0.84 0.80 13.34
N GLU A 132 -1.52 1.91 13.63
CA GLU A 132 -2.56 1.91 14.67
C GLU A 132 -3.72 0.96 14.32
N TYR A 133 -4.10 0.88 13.05
CA TYR A 133 -5.14 -0.03 12.60
C TYR A 133 -4.65 -1.50 12.59
N ILE A 134 -3.38 -1.76 12.21
CA ILE A 134 -2.80 -3.12 12.19
C ILE A 134 -2.90 -3.80 13.56
N LYS A 135 -2.82 -3.06 14.66
CA LYS A 135 -2.97 -3.62 16.03
C LYS A 135 -4.32 -4.32 16.25
N GLU A 136 -5.34 -3.93 15.49
CA GLU A 136 -6.70 -4.45 15.60
C GLU A 136 -7.02 -5.51 14.53
N MET A 137 -6.13 -5.70 13.54
CA MET A 137 -6.32 -6.66 12.46
C MET A 137 -6.11 -8.10 12.92
N SER A 138 -6.89 -9.00 12.34
CA SER A 138 -6.70 -10.45 12.48
C SER A 138 -5.75 -11.02 11.43
N LYS A 139 -5.59 -10.33 10.29
CA LYS A 139 -4.78 -10.78 9.16
C LYS A 139 -3.34 -10.30 9.30
N PRO A 140 -2.34 -11.18 9.09
CA PRO A 140 -0.95 -10.79 9.18
C PRO A 140 -0.56 -9.81 8.07
N VAL A 141 0.37 -8.90 8.41
CA VAL A 141 0.87 -7.86 7.51
C VAL A 141 2.39 -7.98 7.38
N VAL A 142 2.87 -8.11 6.14
CA VAL A 142 4.29 -7.94 5.79
C VAL A 142 4.48 -6.55 5.22
N SER A 143 5.44 -5.77 5.73
CA SER A 143 5.62 -4.39 5.32
C SER A 143 7.04 -4.06 4.89
N PHE A 144 7.15 -3.14 3.92
CA PHE A 144 8.39 -2.52 3.48
C PHE A 144 8.25 -1.00 3.43
N ILE A 145 9.28 -0.26 3.86
CA ILE A 145 9.33 1.19 3.79
C ILE A 145 10.49 1.64 2.89
N ALA A 146 10.14 2.23 1.75
CA ALA A 146 11.12 2.76 0.80
C ALA A 146 11.78 4.06 1.31
N GLY A 147 13.02 4.28 0.89
CA GLY A 147 13.75 5.53 1.14
C GLY A 147 14.58 5.56 2.43
N ALA A 148 14.98 4.40 2.98
CA ALA A 148 15.78 4.33 4.22
C ALA A 148 17.11 5.12 4.16
N THR A 149 17.69 5.28 2.97
CA THR A 149 18.93 6.02 2.74
C THR A 149 18.71 7.45 2.24
N ALA A 150 17.47 7.91 2.19
CA ALA A 150 17.14 9.24 1.68
C ALA A 150 17.64 10.34 2.63
N PRO A 151 18.29 11.40 2.11
CA PRO A 151 18.69 12.53 2.92
C PRO A 151 17.47 13.36 3.36
N PRO A 152 17.46 13.93 4.59
CA PRO A 152 16.39 14.79 5.05
C PRO A 152 16.15 16.01 4.13
N GLY A 153 14.89 16.43 4.00
CA GLY A 153 14.51 17.64 3.27
C GLY A 153 14.56 17.52 1.74
N ARG A 154 14.96 16.37 1.19
CA ARG A 154 15.02 16.15 -0.25
C ARG A 154 13.84 15.29 -0.72
N ARG A 155 13.18 15.72 -1.80
CA ARG A 155 12.15 14.95 -2.48
C ARG A 155 12.77 13.72 -3.16
N MET A 156 12.20 12.56 -2.91
CA MET A 156 12.67 11.27 -3.42
C MET A 156 11.62 10.61 -4.34
N GLY A 157 11.52 11.09 -5.58
CA GLY A 157 10.54 10.61 -6.54
C GLY A 157 9.16 11.22 -6.30
N HIS A 158 8.34 10.60 -5.47
CA HIS A 158 6.99 11.06 -5.15
C HIS A 158 6.95 12.42 -4.46
N ALA A 159 5.89 13.21 -4.72
CA ALA A 159 5.71 14.51 -4.10
C ALA A 159 5.55 14.43 -2.57
N GLY A 160 5.01 13.32 -2.05
CA GLY A 160 4.89 13.05 -0.62
C GLY A 160 6.15 12.49 0.04
N ALA A 161 7.13 12.02 -0.73
CA ALA A 161 8.34 11.37 -0.22
C ALA A 161 9.42 12.37 0.18
N ILE A 162 9.16 13.17 1.23
CA ILE A 162 10.08 14.16 1.80
C ILE A 162 10.14 13.97 3.32
N ILE A 163 11.34 13.78 3.87
CA ILE A 163 11.52 13.73 5.32
C ILE A 163 11.49 15.17 5.88
N ALA A 164 10.35 15.57 6.41
CA ALA A 164 10.12 16.89 7.02
C ALA A 164 10.15 16.85 8.55
N GLY A 165 10.68 15.80 9.15
CA GLY A 165 10.77 15.62 10.60
C GLY A 165 11.01 14.17 10.98
N LYS A 166 11.20 13.88 12.26
CA LYS A 166 11.54 12.52 12.75
C LYS A 166 10.48 11.47 12.37
N ALA A 167 9.20 11.83 12.42
CA ALA A 167 8.11 10.92 12.09
C ALA A 167 8.14 10.45 10.62
N GLY A 168 8.60 11.29 9.68
CA GLY A 168 8.69 10.98 8.26
C GLY A 168 9.86 10.09 7.86
N THR A 169 10.71 9.66 8.79
CA THR A 169 11.85 8.77 8.49
C THR A 169 11.41 7.32 8.31
N ALA A 170 12.13 6.56 7.49
CA ALA A 170 11.89 5.13 7.32
C ALA A 170 11.96 4.38 8.67
N THR A 171 12.99 4.68 9.48
CA THR A 171 13.18 4.05 10.80
C THR A 171 11.98 4.27 11.74
N ALA A 172 11.43 5.50 11.80
CA ALA A 172 10.28 5.78 12.64
C ALA A 172 9.03 4.98 12.20
N LYS A 173 8.80 4.88 10.90
CA LYS A 173 7.69 4.10 10.31
C LYS A 173 7.87 2.59 10.52
N GLN A 174 9.06 2.06 10.25
CA GLN A 174 9.39 0.66 10.51
C GLN A 174 9.19 0.28 11.98
N THR A 175 9.62 1.17 12.90
CA THR A 175 9.42 0.95 14.35
C THR A 175 7.93 0.92 14.69
N ALA A 176 7.13 1.85 14.17
CA ALA A 176 5.69 1.88 14.41
C ALA A 176 5.01 0.59 13.91
N LEU A 177 5.34 0.16 12.69
CA LEU A 177 4.79 -1.06 12.08
C LEU A 177 5.18 -2.33 12.85
N ARG A 178 6.46 -2.47 13.28
CA ARG A 178 6.89 -3.60 14.13
C ARG A 178 6.16 -3.62 15.46
N ASN A 179 6.00 -2.47 16.10
CA ASN A 179 5.27 -2.35 17.37
C ASN A 179 3.77 -2.66 17.22
N ALA A 180 3.23 -2.56 16.03
CA ALA A 180 1.86 -2.92 15.69
C ALA A 180 1.69 -4.42 15.35
N GLY A 181 2.77 -5.19 15.29
CA GLY A 181 2.73 -6.62 14.96
C GLY A 181 3.00 -6.94 13.49
N ALA A 182 3.29 -5.95 12.63
CA ALA A 182 3.66 -6.22 11.26
C ALA A 182 5.09 -6.78 11.15
N THR A 183 5.29 -7.74 10.26
CA THR A 183 6.62 -8.24 9.88
C THR A 183 7.25 -7.27 8.89
N VAL A 184 8.29 -6.54 9.32
CA VAL A 184 8.93 -5.49 8.51
C VAL A 184 10.23 -5.98 7.89
N VAL A 185 10.32 -5.95 6.55
CA VAL A 185 11.52 -6.28 5.80
C VAL A 185 12.39 -5.05 5.53
N GLU A 186 13.70 -5.24 5.51
CA GLU A 186 14.68 -4.17 5.25
C GLU A 186 14.98 -3.99 3.76
N SER A 187 14.73 -5.02 2.95
CA SER A 187 14.92 -4.99 1.50
C SER A 187 13.64 -5.35 0.77
N PRO A 188 13.27 -4.64 -0.31
CA PRO A 188 12.10 -4.98 -1.10
C PRO A 188 12.19 -6.38 -1.70
N SER A 189 13.40 -6.88 -1.97
CA SER A 189 13.63 -8.24 -2.50
C SER A 189 13.25 -9.38 -1.55
N ARG A 190 12.96 -9.07 -0.29
CA ARG A 190 12.59 -10.05 0.74
C ARG A 190 11.08 -10.15 0.98
N ILE A 191 10.28 -9.34 0.30
CA ILE A 191 8.82 -9.28 0.54
C ILE A 191 8.16 -10.64 0.28
N GLY A 192 8.43 -11.26 -0.86
CA GLY A 192 7.83 -12.54 -1.23
C GLY A 192 8.22 -13.68 -0.29
N GLU A 193 9.51 -13.85 -0.01
CA GLU A 193 10.01 -14.91 0.90
C GLU A 193 9.44 -14.73 2.30
N THR A 194 9.45 -13.51 2.83
CA THR A 194 8.90 -13.23 4.17
C THR A 194 7.39 -13.47 4.22
N MET A 195 6.64 -13.14 3.16
CA MET A 195 5.22 -13.46 3.11
C MET A 195 4.99 -14.98 3.11
N LEU A 196 5.81 -15.74 2.39
CA LEU A 196 5.73 -17.20 2.41
C LEU A 196 5.96 -17.76 3.83
N GLU A 197 6.99 -17.27 4.53
CA GLU A 197 7.29 -17.65 5.92
C GLU A 197 6.11 -17.32 6.86
N VAL A 198 5.49 -16.15 6.71
CA VAL A 198 4.33 -15.73 7.50
C VAL A 198 3.12 -16.61 7.22
N LEU A 199 2.79 -16.87 5.94
CA LEU A 199 1.65 -17.73 5.58
C LEU A 199 1.83 -19.16 6.14
N GLN A 200 3.05 -19.70 6.10
CA GLN A 200 3.36 -21.02 6.64
C GLN A 200 3.22 -21.05 8.17
N SER A 201 3.72 -20.03 8.87
CA SER A 201 3.64 -19.97 10.34
C SER A 201 2.21 -19.81 10.86
N GLU A 202 1.35 -19.14 10.09
CA GLU A 202 -0.06 -18.93 10.42
C GLU A 202 -1.00 -20.04 9.87
N GLY A 203 -0.45 -21.02 9.12
CA GLY A 203 -1.24 -22.09 8.53
C GLY A 203 -2.21 -21.63 7.44
N LEU A 204 -1.81 -20.58 6.68
CA LEU A 204 -2.63 -19.93 5.63
C LEU A 204 -2.20 -20.31 4.21
N THR A 205 -1.31 -21.29 4.05
CA THR A 205 -0.85 -21.84 2.75
C THR A 205 -1.77 -22.90 2.19
#